data_7a7a8f50c0817418b490dfb74c9300a5
#
_entry.id   7a7a8f50c0817418b490dfb74c9300a5
#
_cell.length_a   1.000
_cell.length_b   1.000
_cell.length_c   1.000
_cell.angle_alpha   90.00
_cell.angle_beta   90.00
_cell.angle_gamma   90.00
#
_symmetry.space_group_name_H-M   'P 1'
#
loop_
_entity.id
_entity.type
_entity.pdbx_description
1 polymer ?
#
loop_
_entity_poly.entity_id
_entity_poly.type
_entity_poly.pdbx_seq_one_letter_code
_entity_poly.pdbx_strand_id
1 'polypeptide(L)' 'MTIGQQLKKFRLLLGLSQADMAAGIVTASFYSKVERDQSEIVIDKLVEILNAHNISLYDFFKVFDEENLPNL' A
#
# COMPACT_ATOMS: atom_id res chain seq x y z
N MET A 1 -5.96 3.83 -9.99
CA MET A 1 -5.40 3.15 -8.80
C MET A 1 -4.57 4.14 -7.98
N THR A 2 -4.83 4.23 -6.70
CA THR A 2 -4.03 5.04 -5.79
C THR A 2 -3.17 4.15 -4.91
N ILE A 3 -2.18 4.74 -4.22
CA ILE A 3 -1.35 4.00 -3.25
C ILE A 3 -2.25 3.39 -2.17
N GLY A 4 -3.23 4.16 -1.67
CA GLY A 4 -4.16 3.65 -0.65
C GLY A 4 -4.98 2.47 -1.13
N GLN A 5 -5.49 2.53 -2.35
CA GLN A 5 -6.25 1.42 -2.95
C GLN A 5 -5.37 0.18 -3.14
N GLN A 6 -4.12 0.36 -3.56
CA GLN A 6 -3.19 -0.75 -3.75
C GLN A 6 -2.81 -1.39 -2.42
N LEU A 7 -2.58 -0.58 -1.38
CA LEU A 7 -2.36 -1.11 -0.02
C LEU A 7 -3.54 -1.94 0.45
N LYS A 8 -4.75 -1.44 0.26
CA LYS A 8 -5.97 -2.17 0.65
C LYS A 8 -6.07 -3.51 -0.10
N LYS A 9 -5.78 -3.50 -1.40
CA LYS A 9 -5.82 -4.72 -2.21
C LYS A 9 -4.86 -5.78 -1.66
N PHE A 10 -3.61 -5.41 -1.40
CA PHE A 10 -2.62 -6.35 -0.86
C PHE A 10 -3.02 -6.81 0.55
N ARG A 11 -3.52 -5.88 1.38
CA ARG A 11 -3.98 -6.24 2.72
C ARG A 11 -5.07 -7.31 2.69
N LEU A 12 -6.06 -7.14 1.83
CA LEU A 12 -7.16 -8.10 1.69
C LEU A 12 -6.68 -9.43 1.12
N LEU A 13 -5.76 -9.41 0.17
CA LEU A 13 -5.17 -10.64 -0.39
C LEU A 13 -4.41 -11.42 0.68
N LEU A 14 -3.74 -10.72 1.60
CA LEU A 14 -2.99 -11.35 2.68
C LEU A 14 -3.88 -11.71 3.88
N GLY A 15 -5.14 -11.29 3.88
CA GLY A 15 -6.07 -11.57 4.98
C GLY A 15 -5.75 -10.81 6.25
N LEU A 16 -5.17 -9.62 6.15
CA LEU A 16 -4.71 -8.85 7.31
C LEU A 16 -5.72 -7.78 7.71
N SER A 17 -5.75 -7.47 9.02
CA SER A 17 -6.43 -6.26 9.50
C SER A 17 -5.62 -5.02 9.14
N GLN A 18 -6.24 -3.85 9.27
CA GLN A 18 -5.53 -2.59 9.05
C GLN A 18 -4.38 -2.41 10.05
N ALA A 19 -4.60 -2.79 11.31
CA ALA A 19 -3.55 -2.72 12.34
C ALA A 19 -2.38 -3.63 12.00
N ASP A 20 -2.66 -4.86 11.55
CA ASP A 20 -1.62 -5.81 11.19
C ASP A 20 -0.84 -5.32 9.96
N MET A 21 -1.54 -4.75 8.98
CA MET A 21 -0.85 -4.20 7.81
C MET A 21 0.04 -3.03 8.18
N ALA A 22 -0.41 -2.16 9.09
CA ALA A 22 0.39 -1.03 9.57
C ALA A 22 1.64 -1.48 10.33
N ALA A 23 1.59 -2.67 10.98
CA ALA A 23 2.72 -3.34 11.64
C ALA A 23 3.45 -2.45 12.66
N GLY A 24 2.77 -1.48 13.28
CA GLY A 24 3.39 -0.54 14.20
C GLY A 24 4.28 0.50 13.54
N ILE A 25 4.42 0.46 12.22
CA ILE A 25 5.24 1.42 11.46
C ILE A 25 4.54 2.78 11.42
N VAL A 26 3.22 2.76 11.26
CA VAL A 26 2.33 3.91 11.42
C VAL A 26 1.17 3.44 12.30
N THR A 27 0.39 4.40 12.83
CA THR A 27 -0.79 4.02 13.60
C THR A 27 -1.86 3.41 12.70
N ALA A 28 -2.69 2.51 13.26
CA ALA A 28 -3.80 1.93 12.50
C ALA A 28 -4.77 3.02 12.01
N SER A 29 -4.98 4.05 12.82
CA SER A 29 -5.84 5.19 12.48
C SER A 29 -5.31 5.95 11.25
N PHE A 30 -4.01 6.25 11.23
CA PHE A 30 -3.38 6.91 10.09
C PHE A 30 -3.42 6.01 8.85
N TYR A 31 -3.08 4.72 9.04
CA TYR A 31 -3.12 3.75 7.94
C TYR A 31 -4.51 3.69 7.30
N SER A 32 -5.57 3.67 8.13
CA SER A 32 -6.95 3.66 7.64
C SER A 32 -7.24 4.88 6.74
N LYS A 33 -6.74 6.05 7.13
CA LYS A 33 -6.89 7.27 6.33
C LYS A 33 -6.15 7.16 4.99
N VAL A 34 -4.98 6.52 4.99
CA VAL A 34 -4.22 6.30 3.75
C VAL A 34 -5.02 5.43 2.78
N GLU A 35 -5.63 4.34 3.28
CA GLU A 35 -6.46 3.47 2.42
C GLU A 35 -7.65 4.21 1.81
N ARG A 36 -8.19 5.20 2.52
CA ARG A 36 -9.33 5.99 2.05
C ARG A 36 -8.93 7.22 1.25
N ASP A 37 -7.65 7.35 0.94
CA ASP A 37 -7.10 8.50 0.22
C ASP A 37 -7.31 9.84 0.93
N GLN A 38 -7.42 9.80 2.27
CA GLN A 38 -7.56 10.99 3.11
C GLN A 38 -6.24 11.49 3.67
N SER A 39 -5.19 10.69 3.54
CA SER A 39 -3.83 11.05 3.96
C SER A 39 -2.83 10.40 3.03
N GLU A 40 -1.69 11.05 2.83
CA GLU A 40 -0.59 10.51 2.03
C GLU A 40 0.44 9.89 2.97
N ILE A 41 0.97 8.72 2.58
CA ILE A 41 2.04 8.06 3.31
C ILE A 41 3.38 8.42 2.65
N VAL A 42 4.38 8.78 3.47
CA VAL A 42 5.73 9.04 2.95
C VAL A 42 6.34 7.73 2.45
N ILE A 43 7.18 7.85 1.43
CA ILE A 43 7.75 6.67 0.74
C ILE A 43 8.52 5.75 1.69
N ASP A 44 9.26 6.32 2.63
CA ASP A 44 10.04 5.51 3.57
C ASP A 44 9.14 4.58 4.39
N LYS A 45 8.01 5.09 4.87
CA LYS A 45 7.07 4.30 5.65
C LYS A 45 6.34 3.28 4.79
N LEU A 46 6.02 3.63 3.56
CA LEU A 46 5.43 2.69 2.61
C LEU A 46 6.36 1.52 2.36
N VAL A 47 7.64 1.78 2.09
CA VAL A 47 8.63 0.73 1.86
C VAL A 47 8.78 -0.16 3.09
N GLU A 48 8.80 0.42 4.30
CA GLU A 48 8.86 -0.36 5.54
C GLU A 48 7.66 -1.30 5.67
N ILE A 49 6.45 -0.82 5.35
CA ILE A 49 5.24 -1.66 5.40
C ILE A 49 5.35 -2.81 4.41
N LEU A 50 5.74 -2.52 3.17
CA LEU A 50 5.88 -3.56 2.15
C LEU A 50 6.91 -4.61 2.56
N ASN A 51 8.05 -4.17 3.09
CA ASN A 51 9.10 -5.08 3.56
C ASN A 51 8.63 -5.92 4.76
N ALA A 52 7.85 -5.34 5.66
CA ALA A 52 7.32 -6.07 6.83
C ALA A 52 6.44 -7.25 6.42
N HIS A 53 5.78 -7.18 5.26
CA HIS A 53 4.88 -8.21 4.76
C HIS A 53 5.45 -8.97 3.57
N ASN A 54 6.74 -8.80 3.27
CA ASN A 54 7.42 -9.45 2.15
C ASN A 54 6.74 -9.17 0.80
N ILE A 55 6.19 -7.97 0.65
CA ILE A 55 5.61 -7.54 -0.61
C ILE A 55 6.71 -6.93 -1.47
N SER A 56 6.92 -7.49 -2.67
CA SER A 56 7.89 -6.97 -3.62
C SER A 56 7.49 -5.56 -4.06
N LEU A 57 8.45 -4.63 -4.06
CA LEU A 57 8.22 -3.27 -4.57
C LEU A 57 7.77 -3.30 -6.04
N TYR A 58 8.36 -4.18 -6.82
CA TYR A 58 7.98 -4.35 -8.22
C TYR A 58 6.51 -4.78 -8.33
N ASP A 59 6.10 -5.79 -7.57
CA ASP A 59 4.73 -6.29 -7.62
C ASP A 59 3.73 -5.23 -7.17
N PHE A 60 4.10 -4.44 -6.16
CA PHE A 60 3.23 -3.38 -5.66
C PHE A 60 3.07 -2.25 -6.68
N PHE A 61 4.16 -1.82 -7.29
CA PHE A 61 4.14 -0.62 -8.14
C PHE A 61 3.88 -0.89 -9.62
N LYS A 62 3.98 -2.13 -10.09
CA LYS A 62 3.84 -2.43 -11.53
C LYS A 62 2.49 -2.01 -12.11
N VAL A 63 1.42 -2.04 -11.30
CA VAL A 63 0.09 -1.64 -11.75
C VAL A 63 0.06 -0.17 -12.18
N PHE A 64 0.86 0.67 -11.52
CA PHE A 64 0.93 2.09 -11.85
C PHE A 64 1.60 2.32 -13.20
N ASP A 65 2.62 1.54 -13.52
CA ASP A 65 3.25 1.56 -14.84
C ASP A 65 2.27 1.09 -15.92
N GLU A 66 1.53 0.00 -15.65
CA GLU A 66 0.56 -0.56 -16.59
C GLU A 66 -0.54 0.43 -16.93
N GLU A 67 -1.02 1.21 -15.93
CA GLU A 67 -2.04 2.22 -16.13
C GLU A 67 -1.54 3.39 -16.99
N ASN A 68 -0.23 3.65 -16.98
CA ASN A 68 0.39 4.78 -17.65
C ASN A 68 1.05 4.42 -18.98
N LEU A 69 1.00 3.14 -19.39
CA LEU A 69 1.56 2.72 -20.67
C LEU A 69 0.73 3.26 -21.82
N PRO A 70 1.38 3.76 -22.88
CA PRO A 70 0.64 4.17 -24.07
C PRO A 70 0.00 2.97 -24.75
N ASN A 71 -1.16 3.18 -25.35
CA ASN A 71 -1.80 2.19 -26.20
C ASN A 71 -1.07 2.15 -27.53
N LEU A 72 -0.33 1.10 -27.76
CA LEU A 72 0.42 0.89 -29.00
C LEU A 72 -0.36 0.09 -30.02
#